data_f27c98d1c6957919b65a5b51c206b810
#
_entry.id   f27c98d1c6957919b65a5b51c206b810
#
_cell.length_a   1.000
_cell.length_b   1.000
_cell.length_c   1.000
_cell.angle_alpha   90.00
_cell.angle_beta   90.00
_cell.angle_gamma   90.00
#
_symmetry.space_group_name_H-M   'P 1'
#
loop_
_entity.id
_entity.type
_entity.pdbx_description
1 polymer ?
#
loop_
_entity_poly.entity_id
_entity_poly.type
_entity_poly.pdbx_seq_one_letter_code
_entity_poly.pdbx_strand_id
1 'polypeptide(L)'
;MERSQEIFLGEVEMNILSIKTSKIMATDVWFDSEMMHIRLLDSREISIPLEWFPRLREATNEQRFKWRLIGKGVGIHWEELDEDISVAALLK
;
A
#
# COMPACT_ATOMS: atom_id res chain seq x y z
N MET A 1 9.95 -20.98 18.61
CA MET A 1 9.25 -21.29 17.84
C MET A 1 9.34 -21.41 17.31
N GLU A 2 9.51 -21.27 17.33
CA GLU A 2 9.09 -21.50 16.54
C GLU A 2 9.04 -21.61 15.98
N ARG A 3 9.23 -21.50 16.24
CA ARG A 3 8.91 -21.70 15.50
C ARG A 3 8.62 -21.78 15.03
N SER A 4 8.93 -21.66 15.63
CA SER A 4 8.34 -21.93 14.90
C SER A 4 8.29 -21.98 14.50
N GLN A 5 8.14 -21.66 14.57
CA GLN A 5 7.66 -21.69 14.02
C GLN A 5 7.43 -21.70 13.69
N GLU A 6 7.46 -21.33 13.99
CA GLU A 6 6.95 -21.28 13.57
C GLU A 6 6.60 -21.41 13.29
N ILE A 7 6.88 -21.68 13.82
CA ILE A 7 6.24 -21.88 13.49
C ILE A 7 6.10 -22.02 13.31
N PHE A 8 5.95 -21.63 13.43
CA PHE A 8 5.38 -21.84 13.04
C PHE A 8 5.21 -21.80 13.07
N LEU A 9 5.23 -21.64 13.55
CA LEU A 9 4.63 -21.64 13.39
C LEU A 9 4.73 -21.46 13.34
N GLY A 10 5.19 -21.37 13.83
CA GLY A 10 4.59 -21.22 13.64
C GLY A 10 5.03 -20.96 13.72
N GLU A 11 4.86 -20.47 13.69
CA GLU A 11 4.75 -20.14 13.61
C GLU A 11 4.55 -19.77 13.67
N VAL A 12 4.52 -19.36 14.41
CA VAL A 12 3.97 -19.17 14.34
C VAL A 12 4.01 -18.75 14.64
N GLU A 13 4.10 -18.44 15.03
CA GLU A 13 3.77 -18.17 15.09
C GLU A 13 3.87 -17.71 15.12
N MET A 14 3.99 -17.61 15.53
CA MET A 14 3.80 -17.23 15.46
C MET A 14 3.78 -16.78 15.45
N ASN A 15 3.69 -16.43 15.65
CA ASN A 15 3.36 -15.96 15.56
C ASN A 15 2.80 -15.46 15.46
N ILE A 16 2.61 -15.32 15.50
CA ILE A 16 1.77 -14.76 15.29
C ILE A 16 1.69 -13.61 15.47
N LEU A 17 1.82 -12.81 15.85
CA LEU A 17 1.76 -11.72 15.89
C LEU A 17 2.49 -10.89 15.19
N SER A 18 3.30 -10.91 15.17
CA SER A 18 4.06 -10.03 14.46
C SER A 18 3.86 -10.05 13.08
N ILE A 19 3.42 -10.94 12.69
CA ILE A 19 3.22 -11.10 11.45
C ILE A 19 2.48 -10.13 10.89
N LYS A 20 1.59 -9.81 11.49
CA LYS A 20 0.71 -9.06 11.04
C LYS A 20 1.05 -7.81 10.54
N THR A 21 1.84 -7.15 11.12
CA THR A 21 2.01 -5.81 10.83
C THR A 21 2.74 -5.49 9.62
N SER A 22 3.53 -6.37 9.17
CA SER A 22 4.49 -6.00 8.19
C SER A 22 4.08 -6.18 6.78
N LYS A 23 2.91 -6.66 6.52
CA LYS A 23 2.59 -7.08 5.17
C LYS A 23 1.47 -6.31 4.54
N ILE A 24 1.42 -5.01 4.80
CA ILE A 24 0.43 -4.17 4.17
C ILE A 24 0.98 -3.75 2.81
N MET A 25 0.50 -4.37 1.76
CA MET A 25 1.00 -4.16 0.42
C MET A 25 -0.13 -3.88 -0.53
N ALA A 26 0.12 -2.98 -1.46
CA ALA A 26 -0.84 -2.67 -2.50
C ALA A 26 -0.67 -3.60 -3.68
N THR A 27 -1.77 -3.89 -4.36
CA THR A 27 -1.74 -4.65 -5.59
C THR A 27 -2.28 -3.86 -6.76
N ASP A 28 -3.04 -2.80 -6.51
CA ASP A 28 -3.60 -1.99 -7.58
C ASP A 28 -3.93 -0.59 -7.05
N VAL A 29 -3.98 0.38 -7.94
CA VAL A 29 -4.28 1.76 -7.62
C VAL A 29 -5.16 2.32 -8.72
N TRP A 30 -6.23 3.03 -8.35
CA TRP A 30 -7.04 3.72 -9.35
C TRP A 30 -7.62 4.97 -8.71
N PHE A 31 -8.20 5.83 -9.52
CA PHE A 31 -8.63 7.15 -9.09
C PHE A 31 -10.02 7.47 -9.58
N ASP A 32 -10.76 8.24 -8.80
CA ASP A 32 -11.94 8.93 -9.33
C ASP A 32 -11.65 10.43 -9.15
N SER A 33 -12.68 11.27 -9.27
CA SER A 33 -12.45 12.71 -9.28
C SER A 33 -11.96 13.24 -7.95
N GLU A 34 -12.18 12.54 -6.86
CA GLU A 34 -11.87 13.05 -5.55
C GLU A 34 -10.98 12.14 -4.70
N MET A 35 -10.91 10.88 -5.06
CA MET A 35 -10.25 9.89 -4.20
C MET A 35 -9.23 9.07 -4.97
N MET A 36 -8.21 8.64 -4.25
CA MET A 36 -7.31 7.60 -4.72
C MET A 36 -7.73 6.32 -4.03
N HIS A 37 -7.87 5.25 -4.79
CA HIS A 37 -8.27 3.95 -4.27
C HIS A 37 -7.13 2.97 -4.41
N ILE A 38 -6.88 2.19 -3.38
CA ILE A 38 -5.80 1.22 -3.38
C ILE A 38 -6.35 -0.12 -2.96
N ARG A 39 -6.09 -1.15 -3.78
CA ARG A 39 -6.42 -2.52 -3.42
C ARG A 39 -5.23 -3.12 -2.70
N LEU A 40 -5.48 -3.75 -1.56
CA LEU A 40 -4.43 -4.38 -0.78
C LEU A 40 -4.34 -5.87 -1.11
N LEU A 41 -3.22 -6.47 -0.73
CA LEU A 41 -2.96 -7.87 -1.02
C LEU A 41 -4.02 -8.78 -0.43
N ASP A 42 -4.62 -8.41 0.70
CA ASP A 42 -5.65 -9.22 1.34
C ASP A 42 -7.05 -8.90 0.79
N SER A 43 -7.12 -8.21 -0.33
CA SER A 43 -8.36 -7.88 -1.05
C SER A 43 -9.15 -6.72 -0.45
N ARG A 44 -8.69 -6.12 0.62
CA ARG A 44 -9.34 -4.92 1.14
C ARG A 44 -9.01 -3.74 0.23
N GLU A 45 -9.85 -2.73 0.29
CA GLU A 45 -9.62 -1.49 -0.45
C GLU A 45 -9.61 -0.34 0.51
N ILE A 46 -8.75 0.62 0.27
CA ILE A 46 -8.76 1.86 1.04
C ILE A 46 -8.92 3.01 0.07
N SER A 47 -9.59 4.06 0.52
CA SER A 47 -9.86 5.24 -0.29
C SER A 47 -9.32 6.44 0.44
N ILE A 48 -8.48 7.22 -0.23
CA ILE A 48 -7.80 8.35 0.37
C ILE A 48 -8.15 9.61 -0.40
N PRO A 49 -8.53 10.69 0.26
CA PRO A 49 -8.85 11.93 -0.45
C PRO A 49 -7.62 12.46 -1.19
N LEU A 50 -7.80 12.86 -2.43
CA LEU A 50 -6.70 13.42 -3.21
C LEU A 50 -6.17 14.70 -2.60
N GLU A 51 -6.95 15.35 -1.77
CA GLU A 51 -6.50 16.55 -1.09
C GLU A 51 -5.32 16.31 -0.17
N TRP A 52 -5.11 15.08 0.26
CA TRP A 52 -3.96 14.78 1.09
C TRP A 52 -2.66 14.78 0.31
N PHE A 53 -2.76 14.70 -1.03
CA PHE A 53 -1.58 14.62 -1.89
C PHE A 53 -1.69 15.61 -3.02
N PRO A 54 -1.30 16.88 -2.77
CA PRO A 54 -1.47 17.93 -3.77
C PRO A 54 -0.86 17.63 -5.12
N ARG A 55 0.26 16.93 -5.17
CA ARG A 55 0.86 16.60 -6.46
C ARG A 55 -0.01 15.69 -7.28
N LEU A 56 -0.71 14.76 -6.61
CA LEU A 56 -1.63 13.87 -7.30
C LEU A 56 -2.91 14.59 -7.66
N ARG A 57 -3.37 15.48 -6.77
CA ARG A 57 -4.58 16.23 -7.02
C ARG A 57 -4.43 17.11 -8.26
N GLU A 58 -3.25 17.73 -8.42
CA GLU A 58 -3.01 18.65 -9.53
C GLU A 58 -2.57 17.93 -10.80
N ALA A 59 -2.33 16.65 -10.74
CA ALA A 59 -1.83 15.89 -11.87
C ALA A 59 -2.91 15.60 -12.89
N THR A 60 -2.50 15.31 -14.12
CA THR A 60 -3.42 14.87 -15.15
C THR A 60 -3.78 13.39 -14.89
N ASN A 61 -4.85 12.93 -15.52
CA ASN A 61 -5.21 11.51 -15.41
C ASN A 61 -4.09 10.64 -15.94
N GLU A 62 -3.45 11.07 -17.01
CA GLU A 62 -2.36 10.31 -17.59
C GLU A 62 -1.21 10.17 -16.59
N GLN A 63 -0.87 11.23 -15.88
CA GLN A 63 0.19 11.19 -14.89
C GLN A 63 -0.18 10.29 -13.73
N ARG A 64 -1.45 10.33 -13.30
CA ARG A 64 -1.90 9.50 -12.20
C ARG A 64 -1.81 8.01 -12.52
N PHE A 65 -1.96 7.65 -13.77
CA PHE A 65 -1.88 6.25 -14.16
C PHE A 65 -0.45 5.71 -14.23
N LYS A 66 0.54 6.59 -14.16
CA LYS A 66 1.92 6.14 -14.31
C LYS A 66 2.57 5.85 -12.96
N TRP A 67 1.87 5.09 -12.15
CA TRP A 67 2.40 4.65 -10.88
C TRP A 67 3.09 3.31 -11.03
N ARG A 68 3.98 3.01 -10.09
CA ARG A 68 4.53 1.67 -9.99
C ARG A 68 4.68 1.31 -8.52
N LEU A 69 4.65 0.03 -8.25
CA LEU A 69 4.79 -0.45 -6.89
C LEU A 69 6.27 -0.61 -6.56
N ILE A 70 6.61 -0.31 -5.32
CA ILE A 70 7.96 -0.47 -4.82
C ILE A 70 7.91 -1.48 -3.70
N GLY A 71 8.97 -2.31 -3.60
CA GLY A 71 9.04 -3.27 -2.50
C GLY A 71 7.89 -4.23 -2.49
N LYS A 72 7.46 -4.66 -3.67
CA LYS A 72 6.36 -5.62 -3.81
C LYS A 72 5.02 -5.04 -3.36
N GLY A 73 4.92 -3.74 -3.25
CA GLY A 73 3.65 -3.12 -2.91
C GLY A 73 3.61 -2.41 -1.58
N VAL A 74 4.74 -2.36 -0.85
CA VAL A 74 4.77 -1.60 0.39
C VAL A 74 4.74 -0.10 0.11
N GLY A 75 5.15 0.32 -1.08
CA GLY A 75 5.11 1.70 -1.49
C GLY A 75 4.60 1.86 -2.89
N ILE A 76 4.18 3.08 -3.24
CA ILE A 76 3.73 3.42 -4.57
C ILE A 76 4.51 4.65 -5.00
N HIS A 77 5.01 4.64 -6.23
CA HIS A 77 5.88 5.72 -6.72
C HIS A 77 5.35 6.25 -8.04
N TRP A 78 5.35 7.56 -8.17
CA TRP A 78 5.02 8.25 -9.43
C TRP A 78 6.28 9.00 -9.86
N GLU A 79 6.90 8.49 -10.91
CA GLU A 79 8.17 9.06 -11.37
C GLU A 79 8.03 10.51 -11.83
N GLU A 80 7.02 10.80 -12.62
CA GLU A 80 6.86 12.14 -13.16
C GLU A 80 6.50 13.17 -12.11
N LEU A 81 5.84 12.74 -11.05
CA LEU A 81 5.39 13.65 -10.02
C LEU A 81 6.33 13.71 -8.83
N ASP A 82 7.35 12.85 -8.86
CA ASP A 82 8.31 12.75 -7.77
C ASP A 82 7.55 12.52 -6.45
N GLU A 83 6.59 11.61 -6.49
CA GLU A 83 5.76 11.33 -5.34
C GLU A 83 5.94 9.88 -4.90
N ASP A 84 6.16 9.69 -3.60
CA ASP A 84 6.27 8.37 -2.98
C ASP A 84 5.28 8.26 -1.86
N ILE A 85 4.54 7.18 -1.80
CA ILE A 85 3.57 6.96 -0.74
C ILE A 85 3.83 5.61 -0.09
N SER A 86 3.94 5.61 1.24
CA SER A 86 4.01 4.38 2.00
C SER A 86 2.59 3.90 2.25
N VAL A 87 2.28 2.69 1.82
CA VAL A 87 0.92 2.17 1.98
C VAL A 87 0.56 2.03 3.45
N ALA A 88 1.49 1.56 4.27
CA ALA A 88 1.22 1.43 5.70
C ALA A 88 0.91 2.78 6.35
N ALA A 89 1.54 3.85 5.88
CA ALA A 89 1.29 5.16 6.44
C ALA A 89 -0.13 5.65 6.19
N LEU A 90 -0.78 5.15 5.15
CA LEU A 90 -2.15 5.56 4.84
C LEU A 90 -3.16 4.97 5.80
N LEU A 91 -2.79 3.95 6.54
CA LEU A 91 -3.71 3.27 7.45
C LEU A 91 -3.64 3.78 8.88
N LYS A 92 -2.89 4.81 9.14
CA LYS A 92 -2.78 5.35 10.48
C LYS A 92 -3.92 6.29 10.82
#